data_ec928056813e7e995ffcf52e10b87613
#
_entry.id   ec928056813e7e995ffcf52e10b87613
#
_cell.length_a   1.000
_cell.length_b   1.000
_cell.length_c   1.000
_cell.angle_alpha   90.00
_cell.angle_beta   90.00
_cell.angle_gamma   90.00
#
_symmetry.space_group_name_H-M   'P 1'
#
loop_
_entity.id
_entity.type
_entity.pdbx_description
1 polymer ?
#
loop_
_entity_poly.entity_id
_entity_poly.type
_entity_poly.pdbx_seq_one_letter_code
_entity_poly.pdbx_strand_id
1 'polypeptide(L)'
;MRIVFMGTPDFAVGTLQALVESGKHEIAAVVTQPDRPKGRGQKMLMTPVKEYALSQGLPVYQPAKVKTPEVIAQLRELRPEIIVVAAFGQLLNQELLALPPLGCVNVHASLLPKYRGAAPIHYAILQGEKESGVTIMQMDIGMDTGDILSKVIVPIGSEMTMGELHDELKVKGAELLVRTLDELASGAAKPEKQNETEATYAKLLDRAMEKIDWNNPAAKIHDLVRGFNPAPGAFTRLPDGKNLKIWKTVPAEGQTAPAGTVTAVTKKGFIVACGSGALEVLEVQPESKKRMEAKVFCNGRGVEPGTVLGLSLIHISEPTRPLYI
;
A
#
# COMPACT_ATOMS: atom_id res chain seq x y z
N MET A 1 -15.94 -23.41 11.55
CA MET A 1 -16.81 -22.22 11.79
C MET A 1 -17.49 -21.81 10.49
N ARG A 2 -18.66 -21.18 10.60
CA ARG A 2 -19.39 -20.55 9.50
C ARG A 2 -18.97 -19.08 9.38
N ILE A 3 -18.35 -18.72 8.27
CA ILE A 3 -17.69 -17.44 8.08
C ILE A 3 -18.40 -16.60 7.02
N VAL A 4 -18.61 -15.31 7.27
CA VAL A 4 -18.79 -14.30 6.24
C VAL A 4 -17.45 -13.59 6.05
N PHE A 5 -16.94 -13.60 4.82
CA PHE A 5 -15.69 -12.91 4.46
C PHE A 5 -15.98 -11.54 3.83
N MET A 6 -15.26 -10.50 4.24
CA MET A 6 -15.38 -9.15 3.66
C MET A 6 -14.02 -8.67 3.19
N GLY A 7 -13.85 -8.47 1.89
CA GLY A 7 -12.58 -8.02 1.31
C GLY A 7 -12.72 -7.50 -0.11
N THR A 8 -11.71 -6.79 -0.62
CA THR A 8 -11.83 -6.18 -1.95
C THR A 8 -10.57 -6.36 -2.82
N PRO A 9 -9.37 -5.85 -2.44
CA PRO A 9 -8.18 -5.90 -3.29
C PRO A 9 -7.48 -7.26 -3.24
N ASP A 10 -6.41 -7.38 -4.01
CA ASP A 10 -5.58 -8.59 -4.10
C ASP A 10 -5.04 -9.07 -2.75
N PHE A 11 -4.71 -8.16 -1.83
CA PHE A 11 -4.32 -8.53 -0.47
C PHE A 11 -5.34 -9.44 0.21
N ALA A 12 -6.62 -9.13 0.06
CA ALA A 12 -7.71 -9.90 0.65
C ALA A 12 -7.94 -11.27 -0.02
N VAL A 13 -7.50 -11.43 -1.28
CA VAL A 13 -7.61 -12.72 -1.99
C VAL A 13 -6.78 -13.80 -1.28
N GLY A 14 -5.54 -13.49 -0.87
CA GLY A 14 -4.70 -14.45 -0.16
C GLY A 14 -5.36 -14.96 1.13
N THR A 15 -6.01 -14.07 1.85
CA THR A 15 -6.77 -14.41 3.08
C THR A 15 -7.97 -15.33 2.78
N LEU A 16 -8.78 -14.99 1.77
CA LEU A 16 -9.93 -15.81 1.36
C LEU A 16 -9.47 -17.19 0.85
N GLN A 17 -8.41 -17.22 0.05
CA GLN A 17 -7.83 -18.45 -0.47
C GLN A 17 -7.40 -19.40 0.64
N ALA A 18 -6.65 -18.90 1.63
CA ALA A 18 -6.21 -19.72 2.76
C ALA A 18 -7.39 -20.29 3.57
N LEU A 19 -8.46 -19.52 3.74
CA LEU A 19 -9.68 -20.00 4.40
C LEU A 19 -10.33 -21.14 3.62
N VAL A 20 -10.45 -21.00 2.29
CA VAL A 20 -11.03 -22.04 1.41
C VAL A 20 -10.15 -23.29 1.39
N GLU A 21 -8.84 -23.14 1.17
CA GLU A 21 -7.89 -24.25 1.08
C GLU A 21 -7.70 -24.99 2.40
N SER A 22 -7.91 -24.33 3.54
CA SER A 22 -7.87 -24.99 4.85
C SER A 22 -8.91 -26.11 4.99
N GLY A 23 -10.03 -26.03 4.28
CA GLY A 23 -11.13 -26.98 4.38
C GLY A 23 -11.80 -27.05 5.76
N LYS A 24 -11.40 -26.19 6.71
CA LYS A 24 -11.86 -26.22 8.11
C LYS A 24 -13.10 -25.38 8.36
N HIS A 25 -13.44 -24.49 7.44
CA HIS A 25 -14.47 -23.48 7.61
C HIS A 25 -15.44 -23.46 6.44
N GLU A 26 -16.70 -23.16 6.71
CA GLU A 26 -17.72 -22.91 5.70
C GLU A 26 -17.73 -21.40 5.38
N ILE A 27 -17.47 -21.03 4.14
CA ILE A 27 -17.62 -19.65 3.68
C ILE A 27 -19.07 -19.43 3.24
N ALA A 28 -19.88 -18.89 4.14
CA ALA A 28 -21.31 -18.67 3.91
C ALA A 28 -21.57 -17.58 2.87
N ALA A 29 -20.71 -16.57 2.81
CA ALA A 29 -20.77 -15.50 1.81
C ALA A 29 -19.44 -14.77 1.73
N VAL A 30 -19.20 -14.15 0.56
CA VAL A 30 -18.11 -13.21 0.31
C VAL A 30 -18.75 -11.86 -0.01
N VAL A 31 -18.39 -10.83 0.79
CA VAL A 31 -18.85 -9.46 0.61
C VAL A 31 -17.69 -8.63 0.07
N THR A 32 -17.89 -7.96 -1.05
CA THR A 32 -16.86 -7.12 -1.68
C THR A 32 -17.46 -5.82 -2.21
N GLN A 33 -16.61 -4.84 -2.51
CA GLN A 33 -17.06 -3.58 -3.12
C GLN A 33 -17.72 -3.82 -4.48
N PRO A 34 -18.67 -2.98 -4.89
CA PRO A 34 -19.23 -3.02 -6.24
C PRO A 34 -18.14 -2.90 -7.31
N ASP A 35 -18.39 -3.53 -8.45
CA ASP A 35 -17.55 -3.40 -9.63
C ASP A 35 -17.43 -1.92 -10.03
N ARG A 36 -16.25 -1.51 -10.47
CA ARG A 36 -15.98 -0.11 -10.84
C ARG A 36 -15.37 -0.02 -12.23
N PRO A 37 -15.70 1.04 -12.98
CA PRO A 37 -15.02 1.30 -14.25
C PRO A 37 -13.54 1.59 -13.99
N LYS A 38 -12.65 0.96 -14.78
CA LYS A 38 -11.19 1.13 -14.67
C LYS A 38 -10.54 1.28 -16.05
N GLY A 39 -9.46 2.08 -16.08
CA GLY A 39 -8.67 2.31 -17.29
C GLY A 39 -9.29 3.30 -18.28
N ARG A 40 -8.58 3.56 -19.40
CA ARG A 40 -8.98 4.55 -20.41
C ARG A 40 -10.31 4.22 -21.12
N GLY A 41 -10.70 2.94 -21.15
CA GLY A 41 -11.95 2.47 -21.78
C GLY A 41 -13.13 2.36 -20.83
N GLN A 42 -13.03 2.79 -19.54
CA GLN A 42 -14.11 2.70 -18.53
C GLN A 42 -14.74 1.30 -18.44
N LYS A 43 -13.98 0.24 -18.73
CA LYS A 43 -14.48 -1.13 -18.67
C LYS A 43 -14.77 -1.48 -17.21
N MET A 44 -15.98 -2.00 -16.96
CA MET A 44 -16.33 -2.53 -15.63
C MET A 44 -15.42 -3.71 -15.31
N LEU A 45 -14.66 -3.60 -14.23
CA LEU A 45 -13.79 -4.67 -13.74
C LEU A 45 -14.33 -5.18 -12.41
N MET A 46 -14.36 -6.50 -12.30
CA MET A 46 -14.63 -7.18 -11.04
C MET A 46 -13.53 -6.86 -10.03
N THR A 47 -13.88 -6.93 -8.75
CA THR A 47 -12.85 -6.90 -7.70
C THR A 47 -12.08 -8.20 -7.70
N PRO A 48 -10.78 -8.22 -7.35
CA PRO A 48 -9.99 -9.45 -7.25
C PRO A 48 -10.65 -10.51 -6.35
N VAL A 49 -11.23 -10.09 -5.22
CA VAL A 49 -11.97 -10.99 -4.32
C VAL A 49 -13.20 -11.59 -4.99
N LYS A 50 -13.96 -10.83 -5.79
CA LYS A 50 -15.10 -11.36 -6.54
C LYS A 50 -14.66 -12.39 -7.57
N GLU A 51 -13.63 -12.09 -8.35
CA GLU A 51 -13.10 -13.02 -9.36
C GLU A 51 -12.72 -14.36 -8.72
N TYR A 52 -11.98 -14.33 -7.61
CA TYR A 52 -11.61 -15.54 -6.88
C TYR A 52 -12.84 -16.26 -6.30
N ALA A 53 -13.74 -15.55 -5.62
CA ALA A 53 -14.93 -16.15 -5.01
C ALA A 53 -15.80 -16.88 -6.03
N LEU A 54 -16.05 -16.27 -7.19
CA LEU A 54 -16.81 -16.89 -8.28
C LEU A 54 -16.10 -18.14 -8.84
N SER A 55 -14.77 -18.12 -8.96
CA SER A 55 -14.00 -19.30 -9.40
C SER A 55 -14.12 -20.50 -8.44
N GLN A 56 -14.41 -20.21 -7.16
CA GLN A 56 -14.62 -21.22 -6.12
C GLN A 56 -16.12 -21.54 -5.89
N GLY A 57 -17.03 -20.97 -6.69
CA GLY A 57 -18.47 -21.19 -6.53
C GLY A 57 -19.06 -20.59 -5.25
N LEU A 58 -18.40 -19.61 -4.64
CA LEU A 58 -18.84 -18.98 -3.40
C LEU A 58 -19.91 -17.91 -3.65
N PRO A 59 -20.92 -17.75 -2.76
CA PRO A 59 -21.91 -16.68 -2.87
C PRO A 59 -21.25 -15.31 -2.71
N VAL A 60 -21.53 -14.36 -3.63
CA VAL A 60 -20.95 -13.02 -3.63
C VAL A 60 -22.02 -11.96 -3.46
N TYR A 61 -21.78 -11.03 -2.52
CA TYR A 61 -22.61 -9.87 -2.24
C TYR A 61 -21.81 -8.58 -2.47
N GLN A 62 -22.41 -7.62 -3.16
CA GLN A 62 -21.75 -6.34 -3.50
C GLN A 62 -22.61 -5.14 -3.07
N PRO A 63 -22.89 -4.95 -1.78
CA PRO A 63 -23.70 -3.84 -1.32
C PRO A 63 -22.93 -2.52 -1.49
N ALA A 64 -23.60 -1.47 -1.98
CA ALA A 64 -23.04 -0.13 -2.03
C ALA A 64 -22.71 0.40 -0.62
N LYS A 65 -23.51 0.02 0.37
CA LYS A 65 -23.30 0.32 1.80
C LYS A 65 -23.62 -0.92 2.62
N VAL A 66 -22.60 -1.51 3.28
CA VAL A 66 -22.76 -2.75 4.06
C VAL A 66 -23.60 -2.56 5.32
N LYS A 67 -23.65 -1.35 5.86
CA LYS A 67 -24.33 -1.03 7.13
C LYS A 67 -25.81 -0.65 6.99
N THR A 68 -26.46 -0.95 5.86
CA THR A 68 -27.92 -0.73 5.74
C THR A 68 -28.68 -1.87 6.41
N PRO A 69 -29.88 -1.58 6.98
CA PRO A 69 -30.68 -2.59 7.68
C PRO A 69 -30.96 -3.84 6.82
N GLU A 70 -31.21 -3.64 5.52
CA GLU A 70 -31.51 -4.73 4.58
C GLU A 70 -30.30 -5.68 4.42
N VAL A 71 -29.10 -5.12 4.28
CA VAL A 71 -27.87 -5.91 4.16
C VAL A 71 -27.56 -6.63 5.47
N ILE A 72 -27.74 -5.95 6.60
CA ILE A 72 -27.53 -6.56 7.92
C ILE A 72 -28.50 -7.72 8.14
N ALA A 73 -29.78 -7.57 7.74
CA ALA A 73 -30.76 -8.66 7.82
C ALA A 73 -30.36 -9.86 6.95
N GLN A 74 -29.92 -9.62 5.70
CA GLN A 74 -29.41 -10.69 4.83
C GLN A 74 -28.20 -11.40 5.44
N LEU A 75 -27.24 -10.66 6.00
CA LEU A 75 -26.08 -11.27 6.65
C LEU A 75 -26.44 -12.06 7.91
N ARG A 76 -27.45 -11.61 8.66
CA ARG A 76 -27.98 -12.30 9.84
C ARG A 76 -28.62 -13.66 9.47
N GLU A 77 -29.33 -13.74 8.35
CA GLU A 77 -29.91 -14.99 7.84
C GLU A 77 -28.85 -16.04 7.52
N LEU A 78 -27.63 -15.62 7.14
CA LEU A 78 -26.51 -16.52 6.93
C LEU A 78 -25.97 -17.14 8.23
N ARG A 79 -26.35 -16.65 9.40
CA ARG A 79 -25.94 -17.12 10.72
C ARG A 79 -24.41 -17.29 10.84
N PRO A 80 -23.61 -16.26 10.55
CA PRO A 80 -22.17 -16.37 10.69
C PRO A 80 -21.78 -16.55 12.16
N GLU A 81 -20.79 -17.40 12.42
CA GLU A 81 -20.16 -17.49 13.73
C GLU A 81 -19.11 -16.41 13.92
N ILE A 82 -18.51 -15.96 12.81
CA ILE A 82 -17.51 -14.89 12.78
C ILE A 82 -17.56 -14.17 11.42
N ILE A 83 -17.22 -12.88 11.41
CA ILE A 83 -16.94 -12.12 10.19
C ILE A 83 -15.44 -11.89 10.10
N VAL A 84 -14.83 -12.27 8.96
CA VAL A 84 -13.43 -12.01 8.66
C VAL A 84 -13.33 -10.87 7.68
N VAL A 85 -12.57 -9.84 8.03
CA VAL A 85 -12.37 -8.63 7.23
C VAL A 85 -10.90 -8.53 6.79
N ALA A 86 -10.65 -8.23 5.53
CA ALA A 86 -9.33 -7.92 5.00
C ALA A 86 -9.44 -6.83 3.92
N ALA A 87 -8.96 -5.63 4.18
CA ALA A 87 -8.96 -4.51 3.24
C ALA A 87 -10.32 -4.32 2.52
N PHE A 88 -11.42 -4.32 3.25
CA PHE A 88 -12.79 -4.25 2.69
C PHE A 88 -13.14 -2.87 2.13
N GLY A 89 -12.69 -1.80 2.78
CA GLY A 89 -12.90 -0.42 2.33
C GLY A 89 -14.25 0.18 2.72
N GLN A 90 -14.99 -0.42 3.65
CA GLN A 90 -16.15 0.17 4.31
C GLN A 90 -16.06 -0.02 5.83
N LEU A 91 -16.52 0.98 6.58
CA LEU A 91 -16.62 0.89 8.04
C LEU A 91 -17.84 0.07 8.44
N LEU A 92 -17.66 -0.83 9.41
CA LEU A 92 -18.74 -1.57 10.04
C LEU A 92 -19.34 -0.73 11.18
N ASN A 93 -20.66 -0.86 11.38
CA ASN A 93 -21.35 -0.25 12.52
C ASN A 93 -21.47 -1.25 13.68
N GLN A 94 -21.90 -0.75 14.83
CA GLN A 94 -22.05 -1.56 16.05
C GLN A 94 -22.91 -2.79 15.83
N GLU A 95 -23.97 -2.70 15.01
CA GLU A 95 -24.87 -3.80 14.75
C GLU A 95 -24.19 -4.95 13.97
N LEU A 96 -23.36 -4.61 12.97
CA LEU A 96 -22.55 -5.61 12.24
C LEU A 96 -21.46 -6.21 13.11
N LEU A 97 -20.79 -5.41 13.93
CA LEU A 97 -19.74 -5.88 14.83
C LEU A 97 -20.28 -6.88 15.87
N ALA A 98 -21.51 -6.68 16.33
CA ALA A 98 -22.18 -7.53 17.31
C ALA A 98 -22.99 -8.68 16.68
N LEU A 99 -23.06 -8.77 15.34
CA LEU A 99 -23.90 -9.75 14.66
C LEU A 99 -23.44 -11.18 14.89
N PRO A 100 -22.16 -11.55 14.66
CA PRO A 100 -21.70 -12.91 14.92
C PRO A 100 -21.25 -13.10 16.37
N PRO A 101 -21.48 -14.28 16.98
CA PRO A 101 -21.13 -14.51 18.38
C PRO A 101 -19.65 -14.40 18.71
N LEU A 102 -18.75 -14.68 17.74
CA LEU A 102 -17.31 -14.48 17.88
C LEU A 102 -16.85 -13.10 17.40
N GLY A 103 -17.78 -12.20 17.05
CA GLY A 103 -17.49 -10.86 16.58
C GLY A 103 -16.85 -10.81 15.19
N CYS A 104 -16.17 -9.71 14.91
CA CYS A 104 -15.48 -9.46 13.63
C CYS A 104 -13.98 -9.40 13.86
N VAL A 105 -13.19 -10.04 13.00
CA VAL A 105 -11.72 -9.96 13.03
C VAL A 105 -11.22 -9.30 11.75
N ASN A 106 -10.16 -8.49 11.88
CA ASN A 106 -9.51 -7.84 10.74
C ASN A 106 -8.08 -8.33 10.58
N VAL A 107 -7.69 -8.59 9.31
CA VAL A 107 -6.32 -8.86 8.90
C VAL A 107 -5.68 -7.52 8.54
N HIS A 108 -4.99 -6.91 9.51
CA HIS A 108 -4.39 -5.59 9.35
C HIS A 108 -2.90 -5.70 9.01
N ALA A 109 -2.48 -5.04 7.92
CA ALA A 109 -1.14 -5.15 7.35
C ALA A 109 -0.11 -4.24 8.06
N SER A 110 -0.08 -4.26 9.38
CA SER A 110 0.96 -3.64 10.21
C SER A 110 1.10 -4.36 11.56
N LEU A 111 2.14 -4.00 12.30
CA LEU A 111 2.32 -4.38 13.71
C LEU A 111 1.59 -3.34 14.59
N LEU A 112 0.27 -3.54 14.81
CA LEU A 112 -0.49 -2.66 15.68
C LEU A 112 0.13 -2.57 17.08
N PRO A 113 0.10 -1.38 17.73
CA PRO A 113 -0.71 -0.20 17.40
C PRO A 113 -0.10 0.76 16.35
N LYS A 114 1.04 0.43 15.75
CA LYS A 114 1.63 1.25 14.69
C LYS A 114 0.84 1.15 13.39
N TYR A 115 0.74 2.29 12.69
CA TYR A 115 0.17 2.37 11.34
C TYR A 115 -1.30 1.92 11.24
N ARG A 116 -2.15 2.35 12.18
CA ARG A 116 -3.61 2.26 12.05
C ARG A 116 -4.06 3.01 10.80
N GLY A 117 -5.05 2.50 10.07
CA GLY A 117 -5.67 3.18 8.93
C GLY A 117 -5.41 2.56 7.57
N ALA A 118 -5.37 3.39 6.51
CA ALA A 118 -5.64 2.92 5.15
C ALA A 118 -4.44 2.39 4.36
N ALA A 119 -3.20 2.83 4.67
CA ALA A 119 -2.02 2.55 3.84
C ALA A 119 -0.80 2.06 4.64
N PRO A 120 -0.96 1.11 5.61
CA PRO A 120 0.12 0.72 6.52
C PRO A 120 1.37 0.20 5.81
N ILE A 121 1.22 -0.58 4.74
CA ILE A 121 2.34 -1.17 3.98
C ILE A 121 3.23 -0.08 3.37
N HIS A 122 2.61 0.94 2.75
CA HIS A 122 3.35 2.07 2.19
C HIS A 122 4.10 2.82 3.29
N TYR A 123 3.41 3.16 4.38
CA TYR A 123 4.00 3.95 5.46
C TYR A 123 5.17 3.23 6.14
N ALA A 124 5.13 1.91 6.30
CA ALA A 124 6.26 1.16 6.85
C ALA A 124 7.55 1.39 6.03
N ILE A 125 7.46 1.38 4.69
CA ILE A 125 8.62 1.64 3.84
C ILE A 125 8.98 3.13 3.78
N LEU A 126 7.98 4.02 3.61
CA LEU A 126 8.19 5.46 3.54
C LEU A 126 8.86 6.04 4.80
N GLN A 127 8.65 5.42 5.95
CA GLN A 127 9.28 5.79 7.22
C GLN A 127 10.62 5.07 7.46
N GLY A 128 11.07 4.20 6.55
CA GLY A 128 12.34 3.49 6.66
C GLY A 128 12.37 2.43 7.76
N GLU A 129 11.21 1.87 8.12
CA GLU A 129 11.12 0.78 9.10
C GLU A 129 11.96 -0.42 8.64
N LYS A 130 12.51 -1.16 9.60
CA LYS A 130 13.31 -2.37 9.34
C LYS A 130 12.47 -3.63 9.40
N GLU A 131 11.26 -3.52 9.91
CA GLU A 131 10.30 -4.59 9.99
C GLU A 131 8.87 -4.04 9.86
N SER A 132 7.99 -4.87 9.38
CA SER A 132 6.54 -4.68 9.40
C SER A 132 5.91 -6.01 9.83
N GLY A 133 4.65 -6.21 9.56
CA GLY A 133 3.99 -7.46 9.86
C GLY A 133 2.50 -7.41 9.61
N VAL A 134 1.82 -8.44 10.07
CA VAL A 134 0.37 -8.51 10.07
C VAL A 134 -0.12 -8.73 11.49
N THR A 135 -1.19 -8.03 11.84
CA THR A 135 -1.92 -8.21 13.09
C THR A 135 -3.32 -8.73 12.78
N ILE A 136 -3.71 -9.85 13.39
CA ILE A 136 -5.11 -10.22 13.47
C ILE A 136 -5.68 -9.57 14.71
N MET A 137 -6.69 -8.73 14.54
CA MET A 137 -7.31 -7.99 15.64
C MET A 137 -8.82 -8.22 15.70
N GLN A 138 -9.38 -8.21 16.90
CA GLN A 138 -10.81 -8.10 17.13
C GLN A 138 -11.25 -6.69 16.73
N MET A 139 -12.28 -6.55 15.91
CA MET A 139 -12.76 -5.23 15.50
C MET A 139 -13.66 -4.60 16.57
N ASP A 140 -13.49 -3.31 16.75
CA ASP A 140 -14.37 -2.44 17.53
C ASP A 140 -14.86 -1.27 16.66
N ILE A 141 -15.53 -0.29 17.31
CA ILE A 141 -16.08 0.88 16.60
C ILE A 141 -15.00 1.89 16.17
N GLY A 142 -13.80 1.79 16.73
CA GLY A 142 -12.67 2.66 16.40
C GLY A 142 -11.96 2.26 15.11
N MET A 143 -11.02 3.07 14.69
CA MET A 143 -10.20 2.77 13.52
C MET A 143 -8.99 1.94 13.96
N ASP A 144 -9.05 0.62 13.74
CA ASP A 144 -8.00 -0.35 14.07
C ASP A 144 -7.54 -0.29 15.54
N THR A 145 -8.49 -0.04 16.46
CA THR A 145 -8.26 0.13 17.91
C THR A 145 -8.52 -1.12 18.73
N GLY A 146 -9.17 -2.10 18.16
CA GLY A 146 -9.59 -3.31 18.88
C GLY A 146 -8.43 -4.18 19.34
N ASP A 147 -8.73 -5.17 20.19
CA ASP A 147 -7.75 -6.01 20.83
C ASP A 147 -6.98 -6.89 19.83
N ILE A 148 -5.68 -7.03 20.05
CA ILE A 148 -4.79 -7.88 19.25
C ILE A 148 -5.00 -9.32 19.61
N LEU A 149 -5.27 -10.17 18.61
CA LEU A 149 -5.37 -11.62 18.78
C LEU A 149 -4.03 -12.31 18.51
N SER A 150 -3.34 -11.91 17.46
CA SER A 150 -2.04 -12.47 17.08
C SER A 150 -1.27 -11.54 16.16
N LYS A 151 0.05 -11.73 16.06
CA LYS A 151 0.94 -10.97 15.16
C LYS A 151 1.94 -11.88 14.48
N VAL A 152 2.39 -11.47 13.30
CA VAL A 152 3.57 -12.01 12.64
C VAL A 152 4.46 -10.88 12.15
N ILE A 153 5.75 -10.98 12.41
CA ILE A 153 6.75 -9.99 12.01
C ILE A 153 7.34 -10.40 10.67
N VAL A 154 7.55 -9.42 9.79
CA VAL A 154 8.18 -9.55 8.48
C VAL A 154 9.30 -8.52 8.38
N PRO A 155 10.57 -8.93 8.18
CA PRO A 155 11.69 -8.00 8.03
C PRO A 155 11.58 -7.24 6.69
N ILE A 156 12.01 -5.98 6.68
CA ILE A 156 12.07 -5.15 5.48
C ILE A 156 13.53 -4.98 5.06
N GLY A 157 13.90 -5.59 3.93
CA GLY A 157 15.20 -5.40 3.32
C GLY A 157 15.40 -3.98 2.78
N SER A 158 16.68 -3.55 2.68
CA SER A 158 17.02 -2.19 2.22
C SER A 158 16.48 -1.85 0.83
N GLU A 159 16.39 -2.82 -0.05
CA GLU A 159 15.91 -2.68 -1.43
C GLU A 159 14.45 -3.13 -1.63
N MET A 160 13.83 -3.70 -0.59
CA MET A 160 12.47 -4.24 -0.68
C MET A 160 11.48 -3.14 -1.03
N THR A 161 10.71 -3.37 -2.08
CA THR A 161 9.64 -2.48 -2.54
C THR A 161 8.34 -2.72 -1.77
N MET A 162 7.42 -1.76 -1.86
CA MET A 162 6.08 -1.92 -1.28
C MET A 162 5.34 -3.13 -1.88
N GLY A 163 5.53 -3.40 -3.18
CA GLY A 163 4.92 -4.57 -3.82
C GLY A 163 5.43 -5.89 -3.26
N GLU A 164 6.74 -6.02 -3.07
CA GLU A 164 7.35 -7.22 -2.48
C GLU A 164 6.91 -7.41 -1.02
N LEU A 165 6.90 -6.34 -0.23
CA LEU A 165 6.40 -6.40 1.14
C LEU A 165 4.91 -6.76 1.19
N HIS A 166 4.08 -6.18 0.31
CA HIS A 166 2.66 -6.53 0.17
C HIS A 166 2.46 -8.02 -0.06
N ASP A 167 3.22 -8.61 -0.99
CA ASP A 167 3.07 -10.02 -1.34
C ASP A 167 3.50 -10.94 -0.19
N GLU A 168 4.55 -10.58 0.55
CA GLU A 168 4.97 -11.32 1.72
C GLU A 168 3.95 -11.22 2.88
N LEU A 169 3.45 -10.01 3.16
CA LEU A 169 2.43 -9.79 4.19
C LEU A 169 1.11 -10.50 3.84
N LYS A 170 0.72 -10.56 2.55
CA LYS A 170 -0.46 -11.27 2.07
C LYS A 170 -0.39 -12.76 2.45
N VAL A 171 0.74 -13.40 2.22
CA VAL A 171 0.94 -14.83 2.54
C VAL A 171 0.99 -15.04 4.06
N LYS A 172 1.82 -14.28 4.76
CA LYS A 172 1.99 -14.41 6.21
C LYS A 172 0.73 -14.09 7.00
N GLY A 173 -0.03 -13.09 6.56
CA GLY A 173 -1.31 -12.73 7.16
C GLY A 173 -2.38 -13.81 6.99
N ALA A 174 -2.41 -14.44 5.81
CA ALA A 174 -3.32 -15.55 5.53
C ALA A 174 -3.03 -16.78 6.41
N GLU A 175 -1.77 -17.18 6.52
CA GLU A 175 -1.32 -18.27 7.41
C GLU A 175 -1.64 -17.97 8.88
N LEU A 176 -1.39 -16.72 9.32
CA LEU A 176 -1.66 -16.27 10.67
C LEU A 176 -3.15 -16.32 10.99
N LEU A 177 -4.02 -15.86 10.06
CA LEU A 177 -5.45 -15.87 10.26
C LEU A 177 -5.98 -17.28 10.51
N VAL A 178 -5.61 -18.28 9.69
CA VAL A 178 -6.09 -19.66 9.85
C VAL A 178 -5.76 -20.20 11.24
N ARG A 179 -4.54 -19.97 11.73
CA ARG A 179 -4.14 -20.35 13.09
C ARG A 179 -4.94 -19.61 14.17
N THR A 180 -5.13 -18.31 14.00
CA THR A 180 -5.89 -17.49 14.96
C THR A 180 -7.35 -17.93 15.04
N LEU A 181 -7.94 -18.33 13.92
CA LEU A 181 -9.31 -18.88 13.92
C LEU A 181 -9.40 -20.22 14.64
N ASP A 182 -8.38 -21.09 14.54
CA ASP A 182 -8.33 -22.35 15.31
C ASP A 182 -8.24 -22.05 16.83
N GLU A 183 -7.45 -21.05 17.23
CA GLU A 183 -7.34 -20.60 18.62
C GLU A 183 -8.65 -19.98 19.13
N LEU A 184 -9.34 -19.19 18.32
CA LEU A 184 -10.65 -18.63 18.66
C LEU A 184 -11.70 -19.75 18.83
N ALA A 185 -11.71 -20.73 17.92
CA ALA A 185 -12.65 -21.84 17.97
C ALA A 185 -12.48 -22.72 19.21
N SER A 186 -11.24 -22.90 19.66
CA SER A 186 -10.91 -23.68 20.87
C SER A 186 -11.01 -22.87 22.16
N GLY A 187 -11.25 -21.56 22.11
CA GLY A 187 -11.20 -20.67 23.28
C GLY A 187 -9.80 -20.42 23.81
N ALA A 188 -8.75 -20.76 23.05
CA ALA A 188 -7.36 -20.56 23.45
C ALA A 188 -6.83 -19.15 23.16
N ALA A 189 -7.51 -18.40 22.30
CA ALA A 189 -7.13 -17.03 21.95
C ALA A 189 -7.12 -16.12 23.18
N LYS A 190 -6.06 -15.30 23.31
CA LYS A 190 -5.89 -14.35 24.42
C LYS A 190 -5.80 -12.93 23.84
N PRO A 191 -6.93 -12.22 23.75
CA PRO A 191 -6.91 -10.84 23.27
C PRO A 191 -6.06 -9.94 24.14
N GLU A 192 -5.21 -9.10 23.52
CA GLU A 192 -4.33 -8.13 24.19
C GLU A 192 -4.74 -6.72 23.77
N LYS A 193 -4.93 -5.83 24.75
CA LYS A 193 -5.25 -4.43 24.48
C LYS A 193 -4.07 -3.71 23.87
N GLN A 194 -4.37 -2.87 22.88
CA GLN A 194 -3.35 -2.03 22.26
C GLN A 194 -2.86 -0.94 23.22
N ASN A 195 -1.56 -0.62 23.17
CA ASN A 195 -0.98 0.50 23.90
C ASN A 195 -1.23 1.80 23.10
N GLU A 196 -2.17 2.63 23.53
CA GLU A 196 -2.54 3.87 22.83
C GLU A 196 -1.38 4.87 22.71
N THR A 197 -0.39 4.83 23.61
CA THR A 197 0.75 5.75 23.56
C THR A 197 1.74 5.45 22.42
N GLU A 198 1.67 4.24 21.86
CA GLU A 198 2.50 3.80 20.74
C GLU A 198 1.76 3.88 19.38
N ALA A 199 0.49 4.29 19.41
CA ALA A 199 -0.33 4.32 18.20
C ALA A 199 0.17 5.36 17.19
N THR A 200 0.33 4.93 15.94
CA THR A 200 0.60 5.81 14.81
C THR A 200 -0.41 5.56 13.69
N TYR A 201 -0.51 6.50 12.74
CA TYR A 201 -1.55 6.46 11.73
C TYR A 201 -0.98 6.51 10.31
N ALA A 202 -1.46 5.60 9.46
CA ALA A 202 -1.19 5.53 8.03
C ALA A 202 -2.41 6.04 7.25
N LYS A 203 -2.40 7.33 6.92
CA LYS A 203 -3.49 7.99 6.18
C LYS A 203 -3.57 7.48 4.74
N LEU A 204 -4.67 7.80 4.05
CA LEU A 204 -4.77 7.62 2.61
C LEU A 204 -3.61 8.37 1.91
N LEU A 205 -3.05 7.73 0.89
CA LEU A 205 -1.98 8.34 0.10
C LEU A 205 -2.53 9.50 -0.72
N ASP A 206 -1.76 10.59 -0.76
CA ASP A 206 -2.05 11.76 -1.58
C ASP A 206 -1.04 11.79 -2.74
N ARG A 207 -1.49 12.24 -3.90
CA ARG A 207 -0.64 12.43 -5.08
C ARG A 207 0.54 13.37 -4.84
N ALA A 208 0.40 14.33 -3.95
CA ALA A 208 1.49 15.21 -3.56
C ALA A 208 2.66 14.45 -2.92
N MET A 209 2.37 13.32 -2.24
CA MET A 209 3.39 12.47 -1.62
C MET A 209 4.26 11.74 -2.64
N GLU A 210 3.79 11.55 -3.87
CA GLU A 210 4.53 10.88 -4.95
C GLU A 210 5.68 11.76 -5.49
N LYS A 211 5.63 13.06 -5.25
CA LYS A 211 6.63 14.01 -5.76
C LYS A 211 7.92 13.92 -4.98
N ILE A 212 9.03 13.67 -5.69
CA ILE A 212 10.37 13.66 -5.10
C ILE A 212 10.79 15.10 -4.78
N ASP A 213 11.10 15.34 -3.51
CA ASP A 213 11.83 16.54 -3.07
C ASP A 213 13.30 16.16 -2.87
N TRP A 214 14.14 16.58 -3.79
CA TRP A 214 15.57 16.28 -3.81
C TRP A 214 16.33 16.92 -2.63
N ASN A 215 15.75 17.88 -1.91
CA ASN A 215 16.35 18.45 -0.69
C ASN A 215 16.35 17.48 0.50
N ASN A 216 15.59 16.39 0.41
CA ASN A 216 15.64 15.34 1.43
C ASN A 216 16.93 14.51 1.33
N PRO A 217 17.34 13.83 2.43
CA PRO A 217 18.42 12.85 2.41
C PRO A 217 18.19 11.74 1.37
N ALA A 218 19.28 11.24 0.78
CA ALA A 218 19.23 10.15 -0.21
C ALA A 218 18.46 8.92 0.30
N ALA A 219 18.65 8.51 1.54
CA ALA A 219 17.93 7.39 2.14
C ALA A 219 16.40 7.60 2.13
N LYS A 220 15.94 8.82 2.47
CA LYS A 220 14.51 9.14 2.48
C LYS A 220 13.91 9.15 1.07
N ILE A 221 14.66 9.62 0.07
CA ILE A 221 14.22 9.59 -1.33
C ILE A 221 14.21 8.15 -1.86
N HIS A 222 15.19 7.34 -1.49
CA HIS A 222 15.24 5.92 -1.81
C HIS A 222 14.01 5.18 -1.24
N ASP A 223 13.68 5.42 0.03
CA ASP A 223 12.48 4.88 0.67
C ASP A 223 11.19 5.35 -0.01
N LEU A 224 11.14 6.60 -0.46
CA LEU A 224 10.01 7.12 -1.25
C LEU A 224 9.85 6.36 -2.57
N VAL A 225 10.93 6.15 -3.31
CA VAL A 225 10.91 5.45 -4.60
C VAL A 225 10.45 4.01 -4.43
N ARG A 226 11.03 3.25 -3.50
CA ARG A 226 10.66 1.87 -3.25
C ARG A 226 9.28 1.73 -2.57
N GLY A 227 8.88 2.71 -1.75
CA GLY A 227 7.58 2.75 -1.10
C GLY A 227 6.41 3.00 -2.04
N PHE A 228 6.64 3.60 -3.21
CA PHE A 228 5.64 3.77 -4.26
C PHE A 228 5.81 2.81 -5.45
N ASN A 229 6.68 1.81 -5.37
CA ASN A 229 6.85 0.78 -6.39
C ASN A 229 6.08 -0.50 -5.98
N PRO A 230 5.17 -1.06 -6.82
CA PRO A 230 4.98 -0.82 -8.26
C PRO A 230 3.94 0.26 -8.60
N ALA A 231 3.29 0.84 -7.64
CA ALA A 231 2.26 1.86 -7.86
C ALA A 231 2.14 2.77 -6.63
N PRO A 232 1.84 4.08 -6.83
CA PRO A 232 1.63 4.80 -8.10
C PRO A 232 2.92 5.20 -8.82
N GLY A 233 4.10 5.12 -8.18
CA GLY A 233 5.41 5.50 -8.68
C GLY A 233 5.81 6.93 -8.32
N ALA A 234 6.93 7.09 -7.59
CA ALA A 234 7.49 8.38 -7.27
C ALA A 234 7.93 9.13 -8.56
N PHE A 235 7.79 10.44 -8.59
CA PHE A 235 8.12 11.22 -9.78
C PHE A 235 8.86 12.51 -9.44
N THR A 236 9.64 12.97 -10.41
CA THR A 236 10.26 14.29 -10.45
C THR A 236 9.86 15.02 -11.73
N ARG A 237 10.26 16.30 -11.87
CA ARG A 237 10.09 17.05 -13.11
C ARG A 237 11.41 17.23 -13.81
N LEU A 238 11.38 17.08 -15.12
CA LEU A 238 12.46 17.44 -16.04
C LEU A 238 12.47 18.97 -16.28
N PRO A 239 13.57 19.54 -16.78
CA PRO A 239 13.65 20.97 -17.10
C PRO A 239 12.59 21.46 -18.09
N ASP A 240 12.09 20.57 -18.98
CA ASP A 240 11.01 20.88 -19.92
C ASP A 240 9.60 20.81 -19.28
N GLY A 241 9.53 20.61 -17.97
CA GLY A 241 8.30 20.54 -17.18
C GLY A 241 7.57 19.19 -17.19
N LYS A 242 8.02 18.21 -18.00
CA LYS A 242 7.42 16.88 -18.04
C LYS A 242 7.75 16.06 -16.81
N ASN A 243 6.86 15.15 -16.46
CA ASN A 243 7.08 14.23 -15.36
C ASN A 243 8.01 13.08 -15.79
N LEU A 244 8.93 12.73 -14.90
CA LEU A 244 9.75 11.54 -14.96
C LEU A 244 9.49 10.70 -13.72
N LYS A 245 8.84 9.54 -13.86
CA LYS A 245 8.75 8.60 -12.75
C LYS A 245 10.08 7.88 -12.57
N ILE A 246 10.46 7.70 -11.30
CA ILE A 246 11.63 6.95 -10.87
C ILE A 246 11.15 5.69 -10.19
N TRP A 247 11.62 4.54 -10.68
CA TRP A 247 11.17 3.24 -10.21
C TRP A 247 12.21 2.48 -9.40
N LYS A 248 13.49 2.77 -9.62
CA LYS A 248 14.58 2.13 -8.91
C LYS A 248 15.76 3.08 -8.72
N THR A 249 16.25 3.14 -7.50
CA THR A 249 17.44 3.88 -7.11
C THR A 249 18.31 2.99 -6.23
N VAL A 250 19.58 3.32 -6.12
CA VAL A 250 20.51 2.77 -5.11
C VAL A 250 21.33 3.91 -4.53
N PRO A 251 21.77 3.84 -3.27
CA PRO A 251 22.72 4.78 -2.72
C PRO A 251 23.99 4.84 -3.58
N ALA A 252 24.51 6.03 -3.79
CA ALA A 252 25.73 6.26 -4.60
C ALA A 252 26.66 7.26 -3.92
N GLU A 253 27.95 7.13 -4.21
CA GLU A 253 28.89 8.20 -3.95
C GLU A 253 28.69 9.28 -5.02
N GLY A 254 28.47 10.51 -4.61
CA GLY A 254 28.21 11.64 -5.50
C GLY A 254 29.13 12.80 -5.22
N GLN A 255 29.37 13.62 -6.24
CA GLN A 255 30.03 14.92 -6.07
C GLN A 255 29.11 15.89 -5.36
N THR A 256 29.68 16.78 -4.55
CA THR A 256 28.92 17.86 -3.91
C THR A 256 28.34 18.77 -4.98
N ALA A 257 27.02 18.86 -5.05
CA ALA A 257 26.28 19.68 -5.99
C ALA A 257 24.93 20.08 -5.34
N PRO A 258 24.26 21.13 -5.84
CA PRO A 258 22.91 21.47 -5.41
C PRO A 258 21.96 20.27 -5.56
N ALA A 259 21.04 20.12 -4.61
CA ALA A 259 20.07 19.03 -4.62
C ALA A 259 19.26 19.00 -5.95
N GLY A 260 19.03 17.82 -6.49
CA GLY A 260 18.37 17.62 -7.78
C GLY A 260 19.29 17.70 -9.00
N THR A 261 20.58 18.04 -8.81
CA THR A 261 21.53 18.09 -9.93
C THR A 261 21.99 16.69 -10.31
N VAL A 262 21.91 16.35 -11.59
CA VAL A 262 22.53 15.16 -12.17
C VAL A 262 24.04 15.41 -12.19
N THR A 263 24.81 14.66 -11.39
CA THR A 263 26.26 14.84 -11.25
C THR A 263 27.06 13.99 -12.23
N ALA A 264 26.54 12.84 -12.62
CA ALA A 264 27.17 11.94 -13.57
C ALA A 264 26.15 11.05 -14.30
N VAL A 265 26.50 10.64 -15.52
CA VAL A 265 25.87 9.54 -16.24
C VAL A 265 26.77 8.33 -16.13
N THR A 266 26.22 7.18 -15.74
CA THR A 266 26.94 5.94 -15.47
C THR A 266 26.69 4.89 -16.55
N LYS A 267 27.28 3.71 -16.39
CA LYS A 267 26.97 2.55 -17.23
C LYS A 267 25.56 1.98 -16.99
N LYS A 268 24.93 2.30 -15.85
CA LYS A 268 23.62 1.77 -15.45
C LYS A 268 22.50 2.81 -15.50
N GLY A 269 22.85 4.11 -15.36
CA GLY A 269 21.89 5.17 -15.30
C GLY A 269 22.53 6.54 -15.07
N PHE A 270 22.08 7.28 -14.05
CA PHE A 270 22.63 8.58 -13.70
C PHE A 270 22.58 8.84 -12.20
N ILE A 271 23.51 9.62 -11.71
CA ILE A 271 23.62 9.98 -10.28
C ILE A 271 23.02 11.36 -10.07
N VAL A 272 22.20 11.50 -9.03
CA VAL A 272 21.56 12.75 -8.63
C VAL A 272 22.00 13.11 -7.22
N ALA A 273 22.43 14.34 -7.02
CA ALA A 273 22.72 14.89 -5.70
C ALA A 273 21.42 15.08 -4.91
N CYS A 274 21.44 14.70 -3.64
CA CYS A 274 20.33 14.86 -2.69
C CYS A 274 20.70 15.92 -1.64
N GLY A 275 19.77 16.26 -0.74
CA GLY A 275 20.06 17.17 0.37
C GLY A 275 21.22 16.69 1.23
N SER A 276 21.38 15.38 1.39
CA SER A 276 22.60 14.72 1.86
C SER A 276 22.77 13.38 1.14
N GLY A 277 24.00 13.09 0.68
CA GLY A 277 24.31 11.93 -0.13
C GLY A 277 23.83 12.06 -1.58
N ALA A 278 23.87 10.96 -2.31
CA ALA A 278 23.44 10.88 -3.70
C ALA A 278 22.75 9.54 -3.99
N LEU A 279 21.97 9.50 -5.07
CA LEU A 279 21.33 8.30 -5.56
C LEU A 279 21.69 8.04 -7.01
N GLU A 280 22.02 6.80 -7.34
CA GLU A 280 22.04 6.33 -8.72
C GLU A 280 20.62 5.87 -9.09
N VAL A 281 20.07 6.50 -10.13
CA VAL A 281 18.78 6.16 -10.72
C VAL A 281 19.00 5.08 -11.77
N LEU A 282 18.30 3.95 -11.62
CA LEU A 282 18.49 2.76 -12.47
C LEU A 282 17.31 2.52 -13.42
N GLU A 283 16.09 2.86 -13.00
CA GLU A 283 14.90 2.70 -13.82
C GLU A 283 14.00 3.93 -13.76
N VAL A 284 13.51 4.32 -14.93
CA VAL A 284 12.67 5.50 -15.10
C VAL A 284 11.48 5.22 -16.02
N GLN A 285 10.52 6.13 -15.97
CA GLN A 285 9.42 6.15 -16.93
C GLN A 285 9.12 7.60 -17.31
N PRO A 286 9.56 8.06 -18.49
CA PRO A 286 9.17 9.36 -19.03
C PRO A 286 7.66 9.42 -19.28
N GLU A 287 7.12 10.63 -19.23
CA GLU A 287 5.70 10.87 -19.49
C GLU A 287 5.27 10.26 -20.82
N SER A 288 4.14 9.56 -20.83
CA SER A 288 3.56 8.87 -21.99
C SER A 288 4.40 7.74 -22.60
N LYS A 289 5.50 7.33 -21.93
CA LYS A 289 6.34 6.19 -22.38
C LYS A 289 6.21 5.00 -21.42
N LYS A 290 6.78 3.86 -21.81
CA LYS A 290 6.92 2.68 -20.96
C LYS A 290 8.10 2.87 -20.01
N ARG A 291 8.08 2.13 -18.91
CA ARG A 291 9.20 1.96 -17.98
C ARG A 291 10.42 1.42 -18.74
N MET A 292 11.60 1.95 -18.45
CA MET A 292 12.85 1.61 -19.11
C MET A 292 14.05 1.78 -18.18
N GLU A 293 15.17 1.15 -18.52
CA GLU A 293 16.44 1.41 -17.85
C GLU A 293 16.84 2.88 -17.98
N ALA A 294 17.38 3.46 -16.91
CA ALA A 294 17.78 4.86 -16.90
C ALA A 294 18.94 5.14 -17.90
N LYS A 295 19.81 4.15 -18.15
CA LYS A 295 20.83 4.23 -19.20
C LYS A 295 20.25 4.46 -20.59
N VAL A 296 19.17 3.75 -20.95
CA VAL A 296 18.51 3.92 -22.25
C VAL A 296 17.93 5.34 -22.38
N PHE A 297 17.37 5.85 -21.28
CA PHE A 297 16.88 7.21 -21.22
C PHE A 297 17.98 8.25 -21.41
N CYS A 298 19.16 8.07 -20.77
CA CYS A 298 20.31 8.95 -20.95
C CYS A 298 20.85 8.92 -22.39
N ASN A 299 20.94 7.75 -23.01
CA ASN A 299 21.41 7.64 -24.40
C ASN A 299 20.53 8.41 -25.39
N GLY A 300 19.24 8.55 -25.07
CA GLY A 300 18.30 9.40 -25.81
C GLY A 300 18.36 10.89 -25.45
N ARG A 301 19.41 11.35 -24.78
CA ARG A 301 19.57 12.73 -24.27
C ARG A 301 18.45 13.17 -23.30
N GLY A 302 17.94 12.22 -22.52
CA GLY A 302 16.91 12.52 -21.52
C GLY A 302 17.43 13.39 -20.38
N VAL A 303 18.65 13.10 -19.91
CA VAL A 303 19.39 13.89 -18.92
C VAL A 303 20.90 13.81 -19.20
N GLU A 304 21.64 14.85 -18.79
CA GLU A 304 23.10 14.93 -18.87
C GLU A 304 23.67 15.55 -17.58
N PRO A 305 24.95 15.42 -17.28
CA PRO A 305 25.55 16.10 -16.14
C PRO A 305 25.25 17.61 -16.15
N GLY A 306 24.82 18.14 -15.00
CA GLY A 306 24.36 19.53 -14.86
C GLY A 306 22.85 19.72 -15.03
N THR A 307 22.10 18.68 -15.52
CA THR A 307 20.63 18.74 -15.53
C THR A 307 20.10 18.85 -14.10
N VAL A 308 19.19 19.79 -13.83
CA VAL A 308 18.54 19.95 -12.52
C VAL A 308 17.11 19.44 -12.59
N LEU A 309 16.80 18.44 -11.74
CA LEU A 309 15.50 17.82 -11.63
C LEU A 309 14.65 18.52 -10.56
N GLY A 310 13.35 18.47 -10.72
CA GLY A 310 12.38 18.93 -9.70
C GLY A 310 12.13 20.44 -9.70
N LEU A 311 12.72 21.21 -10.61
CA LEU A 311 12.46 22.63 -10.72
C LEU A 311 10.97 22.89 -11.00
N SER A 312 10.40 23.83 -10.25
CA SER A 312 9.09 24.41 -10.56
C SER A 312 9.27 25.50 -11.61
N LEU A 313 8.52 25.46 -12.70
CA LEU A 313 8.54 26.49 -13.75
C LEU A 313 8.16 27.91 -13.24
N ILE A 314 7.74 28.02 -11.98
CA ILE A 314 7.35 29.32 -11.36
C ILE A 314 8.57 30.20 -11.02
N HIS A 315 9.81 29.72 -11.14
CA HIS A 315 11.02 30.47 -10.76
C HIS A 315 11.91 30.87 -11.92
N ILE A 316 11.40 30.84 -13.15
CA ILE A 316 12.07 31.57 -14.26
C ILE A 316 11.54 33.00 -14.19
N SER A 317 12.07 33.80 -13.25
CA SER A 317 11.99 35.26 -13.36
C SER A 317 12.72 35.63 -14.64
N GLU A 318 12.02 36.31 -15.55
CA GLU A 318 12.65 36.97 -16.71
C GLU A 318 13.89 37.75 -16.25
N PRO A 319 15.01 37.67 -16.98
CA PRO A 319 16.14 38.54 -16.70
C PRO A 319 15.62 39.99 -16.81
N THR A 320 15.74 40.73 -15.72
CA THR A 320 15.47 42.17 -15.68
C THR A 320 16.25 42.84 -16.81
N ARG A 321 15.51 43.26 -17.85
CA ARG A 321 16.09 44.17 -18.87
C ARG A 321 16.68 45.37 -18.16
N PRO A 322 17.97 45.72 -18.39
CA PRO A 322 18.47 47.01 -17.93
C PRO A 322 17.67 48.13 -18.61
N LEU A 323 17.06 48.98 -17.82
CA LEU A 323 16.53 50.25 -18.30
C LEU A 323 17.77 51.11 -18.69
N TYR A 324 18.00 51.23 -19.97
CA TYR A 324 18.86 52.34 -20.47
C TYR A 324 18.02 53.61 -20.40
N ILE A 325 18.52 54.54 -19.56
CA ILE A 325 18.15 55.97 -19.57
C ILE A 325 18.82 56.63 -20.77
#